data_d351e113272f69aa79cf1472a7a807b4
#
_entry.id   d351e113272f69aa79cf1472a7a807b4
#
_cell.length_a   1.000
_cell.length_b   1.000
_cell.length_c   1.000
_cell.angle_alpha   90.00
_cell.angle_beta   90.00
_cell.angle_gamma   90.00
#
_symmetry.space_group_name_H-M   'P 1'
#
loop_
_entity.id
_entity.type
_entity.pdbx_description
1 polymer ?
#
loop_
_entity_poly.entity_id
_entity_poly.type
_entity_poly.pdbx_seq_one_letter_code
_entity_poly.pdbx_strand_id
1 'polypeptide(L)'
;VTLPEQKTGQIRPVRLGTSLTLADLCDVARDQRRVVLDDSAAKAVLAARAAIDAIAEAGDDAARVYGVNTGFGALAEKRIDASEVRQLQKNLVRSHSTGVGPDLEHARVRGMMLLRGQTLALGHSGVRRELIDLLIAMLNADVVPRIPSQGSVGASGDLAPLAHLALAMIGEGEARFGGMLEPSASALARAGLSALELEAKEGLSLINGTQFMTSCGAIALFAAHELAIVADIAGAMSLDALQGSERPFEDRLMKLRPHPGQATVASNLRKILRQSGIMESHKDCGKVQDPYSLRCMPQVHGASRDALGWAREVVEREMNSVTDNPSVFIDEAGHADVVSGGNFHGQPVAYALDLAAIALSELGNISERRVEQLVNPMLSSGLTPFLARESGLESGLMIAQVASASLVSENKVLCHPASVDSIPSSAGREDHVSMGSISARKLDQIVDNVTRCLAIEIITAAQGLDQRRPLEGGVGVRAAHEVVRKRVPTLDGDRPLYQDIAQVVDLIESGELSKRVQIAVGGLE
;
A
#
# COMPACT_ATOMS: atom_id res chain seq x y z
N VAL A 1 5.45 1.64 17.15
CA VAL A 1 5.95 0.31 16.73
C VAL A 1 7.42 0.48 16.44
N THR A 2 8.28 0.00 17.37
CA THR A 2 9.73 -0.03 17.19
C THR A 2 10.06 -0.97 16.03
N LEU A 3 10.70 -0.44 14.99
CA LEU A 3 11.33 -1.26 13.95
C LEU A 3 12.38 -2.16 14.62
N PRO A 4 12.38 -3.47 14.39
CA PRO A 4 13.37 -4.35 14.96
C PRO A 4 14.76 -3.97 14.43
N GLU A 5 15.74 -3.83 15.34
CA GLU A 5 17.16 -3.75 15.01
C GLU A 5 17.50 -4.89 14.04
N GLN A 6 18.05 -4.56 12.88
CA GLN A 6 18.65 -5.54 11.97
C GLN A 6 19.85 -6.20 12.68
N LYS A 7 19.56 -7.25 13.42
CA LYS A 7 20.60 -8.22 13.79
C LYS A 7 20.99 -8.95 12.50
N THR A 8 22.29 -9.02 12.22
CA THR A 8 22.93 -9.86 11.20
C THR A 8 22.78 -11.35 11.54
N GLY A 9 21.55 -11.81 11.75
CA GLY A 9 21.13 -13.19 11.82
C GLY A 9 20.27 -13.46 10.60
N GLN A 10 20.35 -14.64 10.01
CA GLN A 10 19.54 -15.06 8.87
C GLN A 10 18.09 -14.63 9.08
N ILE A 11 17.58 -13.72 8.23
CA ILE A 11 16.19 -13.26 8.27
C ILE A 11 15.33 -14.51 8.08
N ARG A 12 14.50 -14.84 9.07
CA ARG A 12 13.62 -16.02 9.01
C ARG A 12 12.66 -15.88 7.84
N PRO A 13 12.40 -16.96 7.08
CA PRO A 13 11.44 -16.92 5.99
C PRO A 13 10.03 -16.61 6.51
N VAL A 14 9.21 -15.97 5.67
CA VAL A 14 7.77 -15.82 5.90
C VAL A 14 7.11 -17.18 5.71
N ARG A 15 6.24 -17.57 6.64
CA ARG A 15 5.55 -18.88 6.64
C ARG A 15 4.10 -18.71 6.22
N LEU A 16 3.72 -19.23 5.04
CA LEU A 16 2.33 -19.25 4.59
C LEU A 16 1.49 -20.21 5.44
N GLY A 17 0.25 -19.82 5.71
CA GLY A 17 -0.64 -20.52 6.63
C GLY A 17 -0.51 -20.06 8.10
N THR A 18 0.39 -19.11 8.38
CA THR A 18 0.45 -18.38 9.66
C THR A 18 0.03 -16.93 9.45
N SER A 19 -0.21 -16.18 10.53
CA SER A 19 -0.62 -14.77 10.42
C SER A 19 0.48 -13.91 9.79
N LEU A 20 0.13 -13.15 8.75
CA LEU A 20 0.98 -12.18 8.08
C LEU A 20 0.69 -10.75 8.58
N THR A 21 1.74 -9.93 8.66
CA THR A 21 1.66 -8.49 8.91
C THR A 21 1.92 -7.70 7.63
N LEU A 22 1.57 -6.40 7.61
CA LEU A 22 1.95 -5.50 6.50
C LEU A 22 3.47 -5.49 6.26
N ALA A 23 4.27 -5.56 7.33
CA ALA A 23 5.73 -5.61 7.23
C ALA A 23 6.19 -6.89 6.52
N ASP A 24 5.64 -8.07 6.88
CA ASP A 24 5.98 -9.33 6.20
C ASP A 24 5.66 -9.27 4.70
N LEU A 25 4.53 -8.67 4.32
CA LEU A 25 4.17 -8.48 2.92
C LEU A 25 5.18 -7.58 2.20
N CYS A 26 5.55 -6.44 2.79
CA CYS A 26 6.50 -5.51 2.20
C CYS A 26 7.90 -6.12 2.08
N ASP A 27 8.37 -6.85 3.10
CA ASP A 27 9.65 -7.57 3.07
C ASP A 27 9.72 -8.59 1.92
N VAL A 28 8.62 -9.33 1.66
CA VAL A 28 8.56 -10.28 0.52
C VAL A 28 8.44 -9.54 -0.81
N ALA A 29 7.60 -8.51 -0.86
CA ALA A 29 7.29 -7.79 -2.09
C ALA A 29 8.47 -6.95 -2.59
N ARG A 30 9.16 -6.23 -1.71
CA ARG A 30 10.23 -5.26 -2.02
C ARG A 30 11.62 -5.85 -1.82
N ASP A 31 11.83 -6.53 -0.68
CA ASP A 31 13.16 -6.98 -0.22
C ASP A 31 13.42 -8.47 -0.52
N GLN A 32 12.50 -9.13 -1.22
CA GLN A 32 12.61 -10.54 -1.64
C GLN A 32 12.86 -11.51 -0.49
N ARG A 33 12.33 -11.21 0.72
CA ARG A 33 12.39 -12.13 1.86
C ARG A 33 11.79 -13.48 1.46
N ARG A 34 12.48 -14.56 1.76
CA ARG A 34 12.07 -15.93 1.37
C ARG A 34 10.75 -16.32 2.01
N VAL A 35 10.00 -17.14 1.27
CA VAL A 35 8.69 -17.68 1.67
C VAL A 35 8.77 -19.20 1.74
N VAL A 36 8.09 -19.81 2.72
CA VAL A 36 7.93 -21.26 2.88
C VAL A 36 6.50 -21.59 3.29
N LEU A 37 6.04 -22.81 3.01
CA LEU A 37 4.77 -23.32 3.51
C LEU A 37 4.95 -23.83 4.95
N ASP A 38 4.02 -23.51 5.84
CA ASP A 38 4.00 -24.06 7.20
C ASP A 38 3.56 -25.54 7.19
N ASP A 39 4.16 -26.37 8.05
CA ASP A 39 3.88 -27.81 8.08
C ASP A 39 2.45 -28.13 8.52
N SER A 40 1.86 -27.31 9.39
CA SER A 40 0.46 -27.47 9.82
C SER A 40 -0.50 -27.08 8.70
N ALA A 41 -0.19 -25.99 7.96
CA ALA A 41 -0.93 -25.57 6.79
C ALA A 41 -0.90 -26.63 5.68
N ALA A 42 0.25 -27.24 5.43
CA ALA A 42 0.38 -28.33 4.45
C ALA A 42 -0.57 -29.49 4.74
N LYS A 43 -0.78 -29.85 6.01
CA LYS A 43 -1.74 -30.91 6.40
C LYS A 43 -3.18 -30.52 6.10
N ALA A 44 -3.58 -29.28 6.40
CA ALA A 44 -4.92 -28.77 6.11
C ALA A 44 -5.19 -28.72 4.59
N VAL A 45 -4.21 -28.30 3.79
CA VAL A 45 -4.28 -28.29 2.32
C VAL A 45 -4.53 -29.71 1.78
N LEU A 46 -3.76 -30.71 2.25
CA LEU A 46 -3.92 -32.11 1.82
C LEU A 46 -5.30 -32.68 2.18
N ALA A 47 -5.83 -32.37 3.37
CA ALA A 47 -7.15 -32.83 3.78
C ALA A 47 -8.27 -32.21 2.89
N ALA A 48 -8.22 -30.90 2.64
CA ALA A 48 -9.18 -30.24 1.76
C ALA A 48 -9.07 -30.73 0.29
N ARG A 49 -7.86 -31.03 -0.20
CA ARG A 49 -7.65 -31.59 -1.53
C ARG A 49 -8.27 -32.97 -1.66
N ALA A 50 -8.07 -33.86 -0.69
CA ALA A 50 -8.64 -35.21 -0.72
C ALA A 50 -10.18 -35.18 -0.84
N ALA A 51 -10.85 -34.19 -0.23
CA ALA A 51 -12.28 -33.99 -0.37
C ALA A 51 -12.72 -33.64 -1.80
N ILE A 52 -11.94 -32.75 -2.48
CA ILE A 52 -12.23 -32.36 -3.87
C ILE A 52 -11.95 -33.53 -4.81
N ASP A 53 -10.89 -34.31 -4.58
CA ASP A 53 -10.57 -35.49 -5.40
C ASP A 53 -11.68 -36.53 -5.31
N ALA A 54 -12.21 -36.82 -4.10
CA ALA A 54 -13.33 -37.73 -3.91
C ALA A 54 -14.60 -37.31 -4.69
N ILE A 55 -14.91 -36.00 -4.73
CA ILE A 55 -16.02 -35.45 -5.51
C ILE A 55 -15.77 -35.59 -7.01
N ALA A 56 -14.54 -35.33 -7.47
CA ALA A 56 -14.18 -35.42 -8.88
C ALA A 56 -14.17 -36.88 -9.38
N GLU A 57 -13.69 -37.83 -8.56
CA GLU A 57 -13.62 -39.24 -8.85
C GLU A 57 -14.99 -39.93 -8.86
N ALA A 58 -15.96 -39.45 -8.08
CA ALA A 58 -17.34 -39.96 -8.09
C ALA A 58 -18.06 -39.71 -9.45
N GLY A 59 -17.43 -38.95 -10.36
CA GLY A 59 -17.88 -38.79 -11.74
C GLY A 59 -19.31 -38.25 -11.85
N ASP A 60 -20.10 -38.86 -12.77
CA ASP A 60 -21.43 -38.39 -13.08
C ASP A 60 -22.48 -38.67 -12.00
N ASP A 61 -22.19 -39.54 -11.05
CA ASP A 61 -23.05 -39.84 -9.89
C ASP A 61 -22.89 -38.83 -8.74
N ALA A 62 -21.81 -38.00 -8.76
CA ALA A 62 -21.59 -36.99 -7.74
C ALA A 62 -22.63 -35.87 -7.78
N ALA A 63 -22.91 -35.26 -6.62
CA ALA A 63 -23.67 -34.02 -6.56
C ALA A 63 -22.97 -32.90 -7.34
N ARG A 64 -23.76 -31.96 -7.87
CA ARG A 64 -23.18 -30.76 -8.52
C ARG A 64 -22.50 -29.88 -7.49
N VAL A 65 -21.22 -29.66 -7.65
CA VAL A 65 -20.41 -28.78 -6.80
C VAL A 65 -19.79 -27.68 -7.66
N TYR A 66 -20.11 -26.43 -7.35
CA TYR A 66 -19.65 -25.27 -8.09
C TYR A 66 -18.11 -25.24 -8.21
N GLY A 67 -17.63 -25.07 -9.43
CA GLY A 67 -16.19 -24.98 -9.72
C GLY A 67 -15.43 -26.31 -9.68
N VAL A 68 -16.06 -27.42 -9.29
CA VAL A 68 -15.48 -28.77 -9.32
C VAL A 68 -15.96 -29.53 -10.55
N ASN A 69 -17.27 -29.71 -10.69
CA ASN A 69 -17.90 -30.47 -11.78
C ASN A 69 -19.05 -29.69 -12.47
N THR A 70 -19.03 -28.36 -12.38
CA THR A 70 -19.99 -27.46 -13.05
C THR A 70 -19.26 -26.35 -13.82
N GLY A 71 -19.98 -25.67 -14.72
CA GLY A 71 -19.54 -24.41 -15.30
C GLY A 71 -19.46 -23.28 -14.26
N PHE A 72 -19.15 -22.06 -14.72
CA PHE A 72 -18.91 -20.90 -13.87
C PHE A 72 -19.90 -19.76 -14.14
N GLY A 73 -20.09 -18.86 -13.15
CA GLY A 73 -20.93 -17.68 -13.26
C GLY A 73 -22.34 -18.03 -13.70
N ALA A 74 -22.81 -17.45 -14.79
CA ALA A 74 -24.13 -17.72 -15.37
C ALA A 74 -24.32 -19.19 -15.84
N LEU A 75 -23.23 -19.94 -16.01
CA LEU A 75 -23.22 -21.34 -16.45
C LEU A 75 -23.08 -22.33 -15.29
N ALA A 76 -23.19 -21.90 -14.03
CA ALA A 76 -23.02 -22.72 -12.83
C ALA A 76 -23.93 -23.96 -12.75
N GLU A 77 -25.08 -23.92 -13.42
CA GLU A 77 -26.05 -25.04 -13.46
C GLU A 77 -25.68 -26.14 -14.48
N LYS A 78 -24.71 -25.85 -15.39
CA LYS A 78 -24.29 -26.81 -16.41
C LYS A 78 -23.27 -27.77 -15.82
N ARG A 79 -23.59 -29.07 -15.81
CA ARG A 79 -22.66 -30.13 -15.46
C ARG A 79 -21.56 -30.28 -16.53
N ILE A 80 -20.36 -30.59 -16.11
CA ILE A 80 -19.19 -30.85 -16.97
C ILE A 80 -18.74 -32.30 -16.72
N ASP A 81 -18.49 -33.03 -17.80
CA ASP A 81 -18.00 -34.42 -17.74
C ASP A 81 -16.62 -34.47 -17.10
N ALA A 82 -16.36 -35.54 -16.33
CA ALA A 82 -15.09 -35.69 -15.61
C ALA A 82 -13.85 -35.61 -16.55
N SER A 83 -13.96 -36.10 -17.78
CA SER A 83 -12.91 -36.04 -18.81
C SER A 83 -12.59 -34.62 -19.30
N GLU A 84 -13.52 -33.67 -19.13
CA GLU A 84 -13.40 -32.29 -19.61
C GLU A 84 -13.00 -31.29 -18.50
N VAL A 85 -12.95 -31.72 -17.24
CA VAL A 85 -12.72 -30.84 -16.08
C VAL A 85 -11.38 -30.11 -16.18
N ARG A 86 -10.30 -30.77 -16.57
CA ARG A 86 -8.97 -30.12 -16.75
C ARG A 86 -9.02 -29.04 -17.83
N GLN A 87 -9.65 -29.36 -18.96
CA GLN A 87 -9.80 -28.41 -20.06
C GLN A 87 -10.67 -27.20 -19.63
N LEU A 88 -11.70 -27.42 -18.82
CA LEU A 88 -12.53 -26.37 -18.25
C LEU A 88 -11.70 -25.42 -17.38
N GLN A 89 -10.84 -25.93 -16.47
CA GLN A 89 -9.98 -25.09 -15.62
C GLN A 89 -9.01 -24.24 -16.47
N LYS A 90 -8.42 -24.84 -17.50
CA LYS A 90 -7.53 -24.12 -18.43
C LYS A 90 -8.27 -23.04 -19.22
N ASN A 91 -9.47 -23.34 -19.73
CA ASN A 91 -10.32 -22.40 -20.45
C ASN A 91 -10.75 -21.24 -19.57
N LEU A 92 -11.05 -21.51 -18.29
CA LEU A 92 -11.38 -20.49 -17.29
C LEU A 92 -10.23 -19.45 -17.17
N VAL A 93 -9.02 -19.90 -16.93
CA VAL A 93 -7.83 -19.04 -16.80
C VAL A 93 -7.64 -18.20 -18.07
N ARG A 94 -7.70 -18.83 -19.24
CA ARG A 94 -7.52 -18.15 -20.54
C ARG A 94 -8.59 -17.10 -20.81
N SER A 95 -9.87 -17.44 -20.59
CA SER A 95 -10.99 -16.54 -20.87
C SER A 95 -11.08 -15.35 -19.90
N HIS A 96 -10.48 -15.46 -18.70
CA HIS A 96 -10.45 -14.40 -17.69
C HIS A 96 -9.17 -13.55 -17.74
N SER A 97 -8.17 -13.94 -18.53
CA SER A 97 -6.94 -13.17 -18.74
C SER A 97 -7.19 -12.01 -19.71
N THR A 98 -8.02 -11.05 -19.30
CA THR A 98 -8.54 -9.92 -20.10
C THR A 98 -8.06 -8.56 -19.61
N GLY A 99 -7.03 -8.53 -18.74
CA GLY A 99 -6.46 -7.31 -18.22
C GLY A 99 -5.93 -6.38 -19.31
N VAL A 100 -6.04 -5.08 -19.09
CA VAL A 100 -5.59 -4.01 -20.00
C VAL A 100 -4.85 -2.91 -19.24
N GLY A 101 -4.31 -1.93 -19.95
CA GLY A 101 -3.60 -0.79 -19.38
C GLY A 101 -2.12 -1.09 -19.08
N PRO A 102 -1.46 -0.23 -18.30
CA PRO A 102 -0.04 -0.40 -17.96
C PRO A 102 0.18 -1.63 -17.08
N ASP A 103 1.40 -2.18 -17.13
CA ASP A 103 1.81 -3.27 -16.27
C ASP A 103 1.75 -2.85 -14.80
N LEU A 104 1.31 -3.76 -13.94
CA LEU A 104 1.39 -3.61 -12.50
C LEU A 104 2.86 -3.63 -12.05
N GLU A 105 3.19 -2.81 -11.07
CA GLU A 105 4.53 -2.72 -10.52
C GLU A 105 4.98 -4.06 -9.89
N HIS A 106 6.26 -4.38 -10.04
CA HIS A 106 6.86 -5.66 -9.64
C HIS A 106 6.55 -6.04 -8.18
N ALA A 107 6.71 -5.10 -7.24
CA ALA A 107 6.43 -5.35 -5.83
C ALA A 107 4.96 -5.69 -5.57
N ARG A 108 4.01 -5.06 -6.29
CA ARG A 108 2.57 -5.33 -6.16
C ARG A 108 2.20 -6.71 -6.66
N VAL A 109 2.82 -7.15 -7.77
CA VAL A 109 2.62 -8.52 -8.28
C VAL A 109 3.16 -9.55 -7.29
N ARG A 110 4.35 -9.34 -6.73
CA ARG A 110 4.93 -10.23 -5.71
C ARG A 110 4.06 -10.30 -4.46
N GLY A 111 3.53 -9.15 -4.00
CA GLY A 111 2.56 -9.12 -2.89
C GLY A 111 1.28 -9.89 -3.21
N MET A 112 0.75 -9.76 -4.44
CA MET A 112 -0.41 -10.53 -4.90
C MET A 112 -0.14 -12.03 -4.93
N MET A 113 1.04 -12.46 -5.39
CA MET A 113 1.49 -13.86 -5.35
C MET A 113 1.56 -14.38 -3.91
N LEU A 114 2.15 -13.62 -2.98
CA LEU A 114 2.23 -13.96 -1.57
C LEU A 114 0.83 -14.18 -0.98
N LEU A 115 -0.08 -13.23 -1.19
CA LEU A 115 -1.44 -13.27 -0.66
C LEU A 115 -2.28 -14.39 -1.28
N ARG A 116 -2.07 -14.71 -2.59
CA ARG A 116 -2.72 -15.88 -3.18
C ARG A 116 -2.23 -17.16 -2.51
N GLY A 117 -0.90 -17.29 -2.34
CA GLY A 117 -0.30 -18.41 -1.60
C GLY A 117 -0.82 -18.52 -0.18
N GLN A 118 -0.96 -17.40 0.53
CA GLN A 118 -1.50 -17.35 1.90
C GLN A 118 -2.92 -17.89 1.96
N THR A 119 -3.83 -17.38 1.11
CA THR A 119 -5.23 -17.85 1.08
C THR A 119 -5.31 -19.36 0.82
N LEU A 120 -4.54 -19.87 -0.13
CA LEU A 120 -4.52 -21.30 -0.47
C LEU A 120 -3.94 -22.16 0.66
N ALA A 121 -2.90 -21.64 1.35
CA ALA A 121 -2.25 -22.30 2.48
C ALA A 121 -3.15 -22.43 3.74
N LEU A 122 -4.22 -21.64 3.85
CA LEU A 122 -5.20 -21.77 4.93
C LEU A 122 -6.04 -23.06 4.85
N GLY A 123 -5.94 -23.82 3.74
CA GLY A 123 -6.46 -25.18 3.66
C GLY A 123 -7.97 -25.30 3.41
N HIS A 124 -8.61 -24.24 2.86
CA HIS A 124 -10.05 -24.26 2.53
C HIS A 124 -10.34 -24.22 1.03
N SER A 125 -9.32 -24.19 0.18
CA SER A 125 -9.50 -24.06 -1.27
C SER A 125 -9.55 -25.39 -2.03
N GLY A 126 -9.08 -26.48 -1.44
CA GLY A 126 -9.06 -27.81 -2.07
C GLY A 126 -8.12 -27.93 -3.26
N VAL A 127 -7.03 -27.16 -3.28
CA VAL A 127 -5.96 -27.25 -4.28
C VAL A 127 -4.90 -28.27 -3.88
N ARG A 128 -4.15 -28.79 -4.87
CA ARG A 128 -2.98 -29.62 -4.58
C ARG A 128 -1.86 -28.79 -3.97
N ARG A 129 -1.02 -29.44 -3.15
CA ARG A 129 0.17 -28.83 -2.54
C ARG A 129 1.15 -28.31 -3.60
N GLU A 130 1.32 -29.04 -4.70
CA GLU A 130 2.23 -28.71 -5.80
C GLU A 130 1.93 -27.33 -6.40
N LEU A 131 0.67 -26.91 -6.40
CA LEU A 131 0.26 -25.57 -6.85
C LEU A 131 0.82 -24.48 -5.93
N ILE A 132 0.75 -24.67 -4.62
CA ILE A 132 1.30 -23.73 -3.63
C ILE A 132 2.83 -23.75 -3.67
N ASP A 133 3.43 -24.93 -3.80
CA ASP A 133 4.88 -25.12 -3.91
C ASP A 133 5.45 -24.40 -5.15
N LEU A 134 4.77 -24.47 -6.32
CA LEU A 134 5.17 -23.71 -7.50
C LEU A 134 5.07 -22.19 -7.26
N LEU A 135 3.99 -21.72 -6.68
CA LEU A 135 3.80 -20.27 -6.40
C LEU A 135 4.90 -19.75 -5.46
N ILE A 136 5.25 -20.49 -4.41
CA ILE A 136 6.37 -20.19 -3.51
C ILE A 136 7.70 -20.22 -4.26
N ALA A 137 7.91 -21.21 -5.12
CA ALA A 137 9.15 -21.33 -5.91
C ALA A 137 9.31 -20.16 -6.89
N MET A 138 8.23 -19.75 -7.57
CA MET A 138 8.23 -18.56 -8.44
C MET A 138 8.58 -17.30 -7.65
N LEU A 139 7.96 -17.07 -6.46
CA LEU A 139 8.28 -15.94 -5.58
C LEU A 139 9.76 -15.93 -5.17
N ASN A 140 10.29 -17.08 -4.73
CA ASN A 140 11.65 -17.22 -4.24
C ASN A 140 12.71 -17.13 -5.36
N ALA A 141 12.34 -17.46 -6.59
CA ALA A 141 13.19 -17.35 -7.78
C ALA A 141 13.03 -16.00 -8.49
N ASP A 142 12.11 -15.14 -8.04
CA ASP A 142 11.77 -13.88 -8.69
C ASP A 142 11.25 -14.05 -10.14
N VAL A 143 10.48 -15.10 -10.38
CA VAL A 143 9.70 -15.28 -11.61
C VAL A 143 8.36 -14.60 -11.44
N VAL A 144 8.22 -13.40 -11.98
CA VAL A 144 7.07 -12.52 -11.70
C VAL A 144 6.20 -12.33 -12.94
N PRO A 145 4.94 -12.79 -12.92
CA PRO A 145 4.02 -12.64 -14.04
C PRO A 145 3.83 -11.19 -14.48
N ARG A 146 3.66 -10.96 -15.78
CA ARG A 146 3.19 -9.69 -16.31
C ARG A 146 1.69 -9.58 -16.10
N ILE A 147 1.25 -8.58 -15.36
CA ILE A 147 -0.16 -8.36 -15.01
C ILE A 147 -0.55 -6.94 -15.38
N PRO A 148 -1.49 -6.75 -16.32
CA PRO A 148 -2.07 -5.43 -16.58
C PRO A 148 -2.89 -4.93 -15.38
N SER A 149 -2.80 -3.63 -15.08
CA SER A 149 -3.37 -3.04 -13.86
C SER A 149 -4.87 -2.73 -13.92
N GLN A 150 -5.53 -2.93 -15.05
CA GLN A 150 -6.96 -2.62 -15.25
C GLN A 150 -7.72 -3.85 -15.73
N GLY A 151 -9.02 -3.91 -15.43
CA GLY A 151 -9.92 -4.98 -15.91
C GLY A 151 -10.66 -5.71 -14.79
N SER A 152 -10.49 -5.32 -13.51
CA SER A 152 -11.29 -5.83 -12.39
C SER A 152 -12.26 -4.78 -11.88
N VAL A 153 -13.45 -5.21 -11.51
CA VAL A 153 -14.47 -4.42 -10.79
C VAL A 153 -14.67 -4.92 -9.35
N GLY A 154 -13.88 -5.90 -8.93
CA GLY A 154 -13.97 -6.49 -7.59
C GLY A 154 -15.26 -7.28 -7.34
N ALA A 155 -15.85 -7.89 -8.39
CA ALA A 155 -17.09 -8.66 -8.33
C ALA A 155 -16.88 -10.01 -7.59
N SER A 156 -16.26 -10.96 -8.27
CA SER A 156 -15.76 -12.22 -7.66
C SER A 156 -14.32 -12.04 -7.14
N GLY A 157 -14.04 -10.88 -6.55
CA GLY A 157 -12.69 -10.40 -6.30
C GLY A 157 -12.02 -9.92 -7.58
N ASP A 158 -10.73 -10.17 -7.71
CA ASP A 158 -9.85 -9.64 -8.75
C ASP A 158 -9.61 -10.65 -9.88
N LEU A 159 -10.68 -11.11 -10.57
CA LEU A 159 -10.63 -12.19 -11.54
C LEU A 159 -9.54 -12.00 -12.61
N ALA A 160 -9.56 -10.89 -13.35
CA ALA A 160 -8.64 -10.68 -14.47
C ALA A 160 -7.16 -10.61 -14.02
N PRO A 161 -6.75 -9.82 -13.02
CA PRO A 161 -5.37 -9.82 -12.55
C PRO A 161 -4.90 -11.20 -12.05
N LEU A 162 -5.74 -11.92 -11.31
CA LEU A 162 -5.42 -13.25 -10.82
C LEU A 162 -5.37 -14.29 -11.94
N ALA A 163 -6.17 -14.12 -13.00
CA ALA A 163 -6.09 -14.97 -14.17
C ALA A 163 -4.75 -14.83 -14.90
N HIS A 164 -4.18 -13.62 -15.01
CA HIS A 164 -2.83 -13.42 -15.53
C HIS A 164 -1.76 -14.09 -14.65
N LEU A 165 -1.91 -14.10 -13.33
CA LEU A 165 -1.06 -14.87 -12.43
C LEU A 165 -1.15 -16.37 -12.75
N ALA A 166 -2.37 -16.91 -12.80
CA ALA A 166 -2.64 -18.31 -13.10
C ALA A 166 -2.14 -18.72 -14.48
N LEU A 167 -2.28 -17.83 -15.48
CA LEU A 167 -1.80 -18.04 -16.84
C LEU A 167 -0.28 -18.30 -16.86
N ALA A 168 0.50 -17.52 -16.10
CA ALA A 168 1.93 -17.74 -15.99
C ALA A 168 2.28 -19.08 -15.31
N MET A 169 1.51 -19.50 -14.31
CA MET A 169 1.71 -20.78 -13.62
C MET A 169 1.48 -21.98 -14.53
N ILE A 170 0.60 -21.88 -15.54
CA ILE A 170 0.38 -22.92 -16.54
C ILE A 170 1.30 -22.78 -17.77
N GLY A 171 2.32 -21.90 -17.72
CA GLY A 171 3.31 -21.71 -18.77
C GLY A 171 2.84 -20.87 -19.95
N GLU A 172 1.71 -20.16 -19.82
CA GLU A 172 1.18 -19.26 -20.84
C GLU A 172 1.37 -17.79 -20.43
N GLY A 173 1.15 -16.85 -21.35
CA GLY A 173 1.40 -15.43 -21.10
C GLY A 173 2.88 -15.10 -20.95
N GLU A 174 3.19 -14.03 -20.22
CA GLU A 174 4.55 -13.49 -20.06
C GLU A 174 4.93 -13.33 -18.58
N ALA A 175 6.21 -13.51 -18.27
CA ALA A 175 6.77 -13.29 -16.94
C ALA A 175 8.13 -12.58 -17.02
N ARG A 176 8.47 -11.83 -15.97
CA ARG A 176 9.79 -11.23 -15.79
C ARG A 176 10.67 -12.20 -15.01
N PHE A 177 11.89 -12.46 -15.54
CA PHE A 177 12.91 -13.23 -14.85
C PHE A 177 14.30 -12.71 -15.22
N GLY A 178 15.15 -12.44 -14.22
CA GLY A 178 16.48 -11.88 -14.44
C GLY A 178 16.47 -10.54 -15.20
N GLY A 179 15.49 -9.69 -14.95
CA GLY A 179 15.31 -8.38 -15.59
C GLY A 179 14.68 -8.41 -16.99
N MET A 180 14.42 -9.57 -17.57
CA MET A 180 13.84 -9.73 -18.91
C MET A 180 12.37 -10.13 -18.85
N LEU A 181 11.55 -9.56 -19.73
CA LEU A 181 10.19 -9.99 -20.00
C LEU A 181 10.22 -11.03 -21.13
N GLU A 182 9.69 -12.22 -20.89
CA GLU A 182 9.71 -13.34 -21.82
C GLU A 182 8.47 -14.23 -21.67
N PRO A 183 8.18 -15.17 -22.60
CA PRO A 183 7.12 -16.15 -22.41
C PRO A 183 7.27 -16.89 -21.09
N SER A 184 6.17 -17.06 -20.34
CA SER A 184 6.20 -17.67 -19.00
C SER A 184 6.82 -19.07 -18.98
N ALA A 185 6.57 -19.90 -20.01
CA ALA A 185 7.22 -21.21 -20.13
C ALA A 185 8.76 -21.11 -20.16
N SER A 186 9.31 -20.10 -20.86
CA SER A 186 10.75 -19.85 -20.91
C SER A 186 11.30 -19.37 -19.57
N ALA A 187 10.61 -18.44 -18.94
CA ALA A 187 11.00 -17.91 -17.61
C ALA A 187 11.02 -19.01 -16.55
N LEU A 188 9.97 -19.84 -16.50
CA LEU A 188 9.91 -21.00 -15.60
C LEU A 188 11.06 -21.98 -15.87
N ALA A 189 11.27 -22.40 -17.14
CA ALA A 189 12.32 -23.34 -17.48
C ALA A 189 13.73 -22.82 -17.12
N ARG A 190 14.01 -21.53 -17.36
CA ARG A 190 15.28 -20.89 -16.98
C ARG A 190 15.48 -20.81 -15.48
N ALA A 191 14.38 -20.70 -14.71
CA ALA A 191 14.39 -20.75 -13.25
C ALA A 191 14.45 -22.18 -12.69
N GLY A 192 14.48 -23.21 -13.55
CA GLY A 192 14.43 -24.62 -13.13
C GLY A 192 13.06 -25.07 -12.62
N LEU A 193 11.99 -24.38 -13.02
CA LEU A 193 10.61 -24.66 -12.64
C LEU A 193 9.84 -25.23 -13.82
N SER A 194 8.77 -25.99 -13.52
CA SER A 194 7.88 -26.57 -14.53
C SER A 194 6.48 -25.96 -14.42
N ALA A 195 5.85 -25.70 -15.56
CA ALA A 195 4.45 -25.30 -15.60
C ALA A 195 3.54 -26.39 -15.06
N LEU A 196 2.40 -26.00 -14.46
CA LEU A 196 1.39 -26.91 -13.93
C LEU A 196 0.30 -27.23 -14.95
N GLU A 197 -0.16 -28.47 -14.93
CA GLU A 197 -1.49 -28.83 -15.43
C GLU A 197 -2.50 -28.68 -14.29
N LEU A 198 -3.58 -27.94 -14.54
CA LEU A 198 -4.62 -27.69 -13.53
C LEU A 198 -5.55 -28.88 -13.39
N GLU A 199 -5.90 -29.22 -12.15
CA GLU A 199 -6.89 -30.21 -11.79
C GLU A 199 -8.22 -29.53 -11.38
N ALA A 200 -9.22 -30.34 -11.03
CA ALA A 200 -10.54 -29.89 -10.58
C ALA A 200 -10.41 -28.78 -9.51
N LYS A 201 -11.19 -27.71 -9.64
CA LYS A 201 -11.26 -26.53 -8.80
C LYS A 201 -10.02 -25.60 -8.85
N GLU A 202 -8.86 -26.03 -9.30
CA GLU A 202 -7.60 -25.25 -9.19
C GLU A 202 -7.62 -23.95 -9.98
N GLY A 203 -8.20 -23.96 -11.19
CA GLY A 203 -8.34 -22.74 -11.99
C GLY A 203 -9.18 -21.69 -11.27
N LEU A 204 -10.34 -22.10 -10.71
CA LEU A 204 -11.20 -21.20 -9.93
C LEU A 204 -10.50 -20.70 -8.66
N SER A 205 -9.84 -21.59 -7.90
CA SER A 205 -9.12 -21.24 -6.69
C SER A 205 -7.91 -20.33 -6.94
N LEU A 206 -7.38 -20.27 -8.15
CA LEU A 206 -6.32 -19.34 -8.50
C LEU A 206 -6.82 -17.93 -8.81
N ILE A 207 -8.06 -17.77 -9.31
CA ILE A 207 -8.55 -16.49 -9.80
C ILE A 207 -9.61 -15.82 -8.89
N ASN A 208 -10.21 -16.54 -7.97
CA ASN A 208 -11.29 -16.04 -7.12
C ASN A 208 -10.76 -15.49 -5.79
N GLY A 209 -10.86 -14.18 -5.58
CA GLY A 209 -10.38 -13.52 -4.35
C GLY A 209 -9.85 -12.10 -4.55
N THR A 210 -9.46 -11.45 -3.46
CA THR A 210 -9.19 -9.99 -3.37
C THR A 210 -7.70 -9.63 -3.41
N GLN A 211 -6.82 -10.52 -3.87
CA GLN A 211 -5.37 -10.39 -3.68
C GLN A 211 -4.72 -9.22 -4.42
N PHE A 212 -5.28 -8.78 -5.56
CA PHE A 212 -4.79 -7.61 -6.27
C PHE A 212 -5.05 -6.33 -5.47
N MET A 213 -6.33 -6.07 -5.13
CA MET A 213 -6.68 -4.86 -4.38
C MET A 213 -6.04 -4.85 -2.98
N THR A 214 -5.92 -6.00 -2.34
CA THR A 214 -5.30 -6.14 -1.02
C THR A 214 -3.79 -5.93 -1.08
N SER A 215 -3.09 -6.45 -2.10
CA SER A 215 -1.65 -6.24 -2.27
C SER A 215 -1.31 -4.77 -2.54
N CYS A 216 -1.99 -4.14 -3.49
CA CYS A 216 -1.81 -2.72 -3.78
C CYS A 216 -2.13 -1.87 -2.54
N GLY A 217 -3.27 -2.15 -1.90
CA GLY A 217 -3.69 -1.44 -0.70
C GLY A 217 -2.73 -1.60 0.48
N ALA A 218 -2.20 -2.80 0.72
CA ALA A 218 -1.25 -3.07 1.80
C ALA A 218 0.06 -2.30 1.62
N ILE A 219 0.63 -2.31 0.40
CA ILE A 219 1.86 -1.58 0.08
C ILE A 219 1.64 -0.06 0.18
N ALA A 220 0.50 0.44 -0.30
CA ALA A 220 0.13 1.84 -0.20
C ALA A 220 -0.08 2.29 1.26
N LEU A 221 -0.76 1.48 2.08
CA LEU A 221 -0.96 1.77 3.50
C LEU A 221 0.35 1.73 4.29
N PHE A 222 1.26 0.83 3.96
CA PHE A 222 2.59 0.82 4.58
C PHE A 222 3.33 2.15 4.31
N ALA A 223 3.32 2.62 3.07
CA ALA A 223 3.88 3.92 2.72
C ALA A 223 3.12 5.09 3.40
N ALA A 224 1.79 5.05 3.45
CA ALA A 224 0.96 6.09 4.06
C ALA A 224 1.26 6.30 5.57
N HIS A 225 1.57 5.22 6.31
CA HIS A 225 1.98 5.33 7.71
C HIS A 225 3.34 6.03 7.86
N GLU A 226 4.28 5.76 6.97
CA GLU A 226 5.56 6.46 6.92
C GLU A 226 5.36 7.95 6.57
N LEU A 227 4.51 8.25 5.58
CA LEU A 227 4.18 9.63 5.19
C LEU A 227 3.52 10.42 6.31
N ALA A 228 2.76 9.77 7.20
CA ALA A 228 2.20 10.43 8.37
C ALA A 228 3.28 10.89 9.37
N ILE A 229 4.36 10.12 9.53
CA ILE A 229 5.54 10.52 10.33
C ILE A 229 6.29 11.66 9.63
N VAL A 230 6.49 11.55 8.32
CA VAL A 230 7.16 12.58 7.51
C VAL A 230 6.38 13.89 7.52
N ALA A 231 5.04 13.85 7.53
CA ALA A 231 4.19 15.05 7.64
C ALA A 231 4.40 15.79 8.97
N ASP A 232 4.57 15.07 10.08
CA ASP A 232 4.90 15.68 11.37
C ASP A 232 6.29 16.33 11.35
N ILE A 233 7.26 15.70 10.69
CA ILE A 233 8.63 16.24 10.52
C ILE A 233 8.60 17.50 9.66
N ALA A 234 7.96 17.45 8.49
CA ALA A 234 7.83 18.58 7.57
C ALA A 234 7.11 19.76 8.23
N GLY A 235 6.00 19.46 8.92
CA GLY A 235 5.24 20.46 9.67
C GLY A 235 6.05 21.13 10.78
N ALA A 236 6.89 20.38 11.50
CA ALA A 236 7.77 20.93 12.53
C ALA A 236 8.88 21.81 11.94
N MET A 237 9.47 21.41 10.79
CA MET A 237 10.43 22.23 10.05
C MET A 237 9.81 23.54 9.57
N SER A 238 8.59 23.49 9.04
CA SER A 238 7.83 24.66 8.60
C SER A 238 7.49 25.58 9.78
N LEU A 239 7.09 24.99 10.93
CA LEU A 239 6.76 25.76 12.13
C LEU A 239 7.96 26.56 12.64
N ASP A 240 9.14 25.94 12.76
CA ASP A 240 10.36 26.64 13.17
C ASP A 240 10.74 27.73 12.16
N ALA A 241 10.73 27.42 10.85
CA ALA A 241 11.05 28.39 9.80
C ALA A 241 10.12 29.62 9.81
N LEU A 242 8.84 29.42 10.12
CA LEU A 242 7.80 30.47 10.21
C LEU A 242 7.72 31.16 11.57
N GLN A 243 8.59 30.80 12.51
CA GLN A 243 8.52 31.29 13.89
C GLN A 243 7.12 31.07 14.51
N GLY A 244 6.63 29.85 14.42
CA GLY A 244 5.36 29.44 15.02
C GLY A 244 5.50 29.03 16.49
N SER A 245 4.40 28.72 17.17
CA SER A 245 4.35 28.38 18.59
C SER A 245 4.07 26.90 18.83
N GLU A 246 4.77 26.27 19.78
CA GLU A 246 4.50 24.89 20.22
C GLU A 246 3.33 24.76 21.20
N ARG A 247 2.81 25.89 21.74
CA ARG A 247 1.73 25.88 22.73
C ARG A 247 0.46 25.16 22.30
N PRO A 248 0.05 25.16 21.01
CA PRO A 248 -1.09 24.37 20.55
C PRO A 248 -0.92 22.84 20.72
N PHE A 249 0.29 22.36 20.98
CA PHE A 249 0.62 20.93 21.13
C PHE A 249 0.71 20.47 22.60
N GLU A 250 0.37 21.35 23.56
CA GLU A 250 0.40 21.00 24.98
C GLU A 250 -0.55 19.83 25.30
N ASP A 251 -0.07 18.88 26.11
CA ASP A 251 -0.80 17.67 26.49
C ASP A 251 -2.18 17.95 27.13
N ARG A 252 -2.29 19.05 27.91
CA ARG A 252 -3.54 19.46 28.50
C ARG A 252 -4.63 19.79 27.48
N LEU A 253 -4.28 20.32 26.29
CA LEU A 253 -5.24 20.54 25.20
C LEU A 253 -5.69 19.21 24.57
N MET A 254 -4.78 18.26 24.40
CA MET A 254 -5.11 16.95 23.85
C MET A 254 -6.07 16.17 24.75
N LYS A 255 -5.93 16.30 26.07
CA LYS A 255 -6.83 15.68 27.07
C LYS A 255 -8.26 16.22 27.03
N LEU A 256 -8.47 17.46 26.58
CA LEU A 256 -9.81 18.04 26.43
C LEU A 256 -10.60 17.46 25.25
N ARG A 257 -9.89 16.90 24.26
CA ARG A 257 -10.47 16.27 23.08
C ARG A 257 -9.65 15.01 22.73
N PRO A 258 -9.93 13.87 23.38
CA PRO A 258 -9.02 12.73 23.46
C PRO A 258 -9.09 11.81 22.24
N HIS A 259 -8.83 12.31 21.02
CA HIS A 259 -8.59 11.50 19.84
C HIS A 259 -7.15 10.96 19.88
N PRO A 260 -6.94 9.64 19.70
CA PRO A 260 -5.61 9.03 19.84
C PRO A 260 -4.58 9.62 18.88
N GLY A 261 -4.90 9.73 17.59
CA GLY A 261 -4.00 10.29 16.59
C GLY A 261 -3.63 11.74 16.88
N GLN A 262 -4.58 12.56 17.39
CA GLN A 262 -4.31 13.94 17.79
C GLN A 262 -3.25 14.00 18.91
N ALA A 263 -3.34 13.11 19.90
CA ALA A 263 -2.39 13.04 21.01
C ALA A 263 -1.00 12.59 20.52
N THR A 264 -0.95 11.61 19.63
CA THR A 264 0.28 11.10 19.00
C THR A 264 1.01 12.21 18.24
N VAL A 265 0.31 12.94 17.37
CA VAL A 265 0.93 14.03 16.57
C VAL A 265 1.46 15.14 17.49
N ALA A 266 0.69 15.55 18.49
CA ALA A 266 1.15 16.55 19.45
C ALA A 266 2.40 16.09 20.21
N SER A 267 2.48 14.81 20.60
CA SER A 267 3.66 14.21 21.22
C SER A 267 4.87 14.22 20.27
N ASN A 268 4.69 13.82 19.01
CA ASN A 268 5.74 13.86 18.00
C ASN A 268 6.28 15.26 17.79
N LEU A 269 5.40 16.24 17.60
CA LEU A 269 5.80 17.64 17.39
C LEU A 269 6.61 18.20 18.57
N ARG A 270 6.19 17.94 19.82
CA ARG A 270 6.95 18.35 21.01
C ARG A 270 8.35 17.69 21.08
N LYS A 271 8.47 16.41 20.66
CA LYS A 271 9.77 15.73 20.59
C LYS A 271 10.69 16.36 19.53
N ILE A 272 10.12 16.63 18.34
CA ILE A 272 10.87 17.18 17.20
C ILE A 272 11.34 18.60 17.48
N LEU A 273 10.47 19.44 18.06
CA LEU A 273 10.72 20.86 18.34
C LEU A 273 11.55 21.12 19.61
N ARG A 274 11.83 20.10 20.39
CA ARG A 274 12.56 20.25 21.66
C ARG A 274 13.90 20.99 21.46
N GLN A 275 14.17 21.97 22.33
CA GLN A 275 15.38 22.78 22.33
C GLN A 275 15.54 23.64 21.06
N SER A 276 14.47 24.16 20.49
CA SER A 276 14.52 25.11 19.38
C SER A 276 14.96 26.51 19.88
N GLY A 277 16.11 26.97 19.39
CA GLY A 277 16.56 28.33 19.59
C GLY A 277 15.72 29.35 18.82
N ILE A 278 15.15 28.93 17.67
CA ILE A 278 14.18 29.75 16.92
C ILE A 278 12.93 30.00 17.78
N MET A 279 12.35 28.95 18.38
CA MET A 279 11.18 29.04 19.24
C MET A 279 11.44 29.97 20.43
N GLU A 280 12.60 29.84 21.07
CA GLU A 280 12.99 30.67 22.20
C GLU A 280 13.11 32.14 21.82
N SER A 281 13.60 32.45 20.61
CA SER A 281 13.87 33.82 20.15
C SER A 281 12.63 34.70 20.01
N HIS A 282 11.42 34.12 19.94
CA HIS A 282 10.18 34.86 19.69
C HIS A 282 9.05 34.56 20.69
N LYS A 283 9.40 34.05 21.87
CA LYS A 283 8.42 33.77 22.95
C LYS A 283 7.50 34.92 23.28
N ASP A 284 8.04 36.12 23.27
CA ASP A 284 7.33 37.38 23.63
C ASP A 284 6.95 38.19 22.40
N CYS A 285 6.88 37.58 21.21
CA CYS A 285 6.44 38.25 19.99
C CYS A 285 4.95 38.61 20.07
N GLY A 286 4.54 39.71 19.46
CA GLY A 286 3.15 40.18 19.46
C GLY A 286 2.17 39.33 18.67
N LYS A 287 2.57 38.15 18.18
CA LYS A 287 1.74 37.22 17.40
C LYS A 287 0.80 36.46 18.31
N VAL A 288 -0.51 36.71 18.19
CA VAL A 288 -1.54 36.11 19.07
C VAL A 288 -1.79 34.63 18.71
N GLN A 289 -1.83 34.27 17.43
CA GLN A 289 -2.12 32.93 16.95
C GLN A 289 -1.38 32.65 15.65
N ASP A 290 -0.99 31.38 15.46
CA ASP A 290 -0.53 30.84 14.18
C ASP A 290 -1.70 30.50 13.25
N PRO A 291 -1.48 30.44 11.92
CA PRO A 291 -2.47 29.93 10.99
C PRO A 291 -2.79 28.47 11.27
N TYR A 292 -3.96 28.01 10.80
CA TYR A 292 -4.44 26.64 11.08
C TYR A 292 -3.50 25.56 10.55
N SER A 293 -2.83 25.79 9.43
CA SER A 293 -1.86 24.83 8.87
C SER A 293 -0.67 24.54 9.81
N LEU A 294 -0.41 25.40 10.78
CA LEU A 294 0.58 25.20 11.84
C LEU A 294 -0.07 24.71 13.14
N ARG A 295 -1.02 25.47 13.71
CA ARG A 295 -1.57 25.16 15.05
C ARG A 295 -2.56 24.01 15.10
N CYS A 296 -3.16 23.63 13.96
CA CYS A 296 -4.11 22.52 13.88
C CYS A 296 -3.49 21.22 13.32
N MET A 297 -2.15 21.13 13.24
CA MET A 297 -1.50 19.88 12.83
C MET A 297 -1.96 18.66 13.67
N PRO A 298 -2.07 18.73 15.00
CA PRO A 298 -2.57 17.58 15.77
C PRO A 298 -3.96 17.12 15.35
N GLN A 299 -4.87 18.03 15.06
CA GLN A 299 -6.24 17.71 14.68
C GLN A 299 -6.33 17.12 13.27
N VAL A 300 -5.56 17.64 12.31
CA VAL A 300 -5.61 17.21 10.91
C VAL A 300 -4.79 15.93 10.70
N HIS A 301 -3.50 15.94 11.04
CA HIS A 301 -2.65 14.75 10.92
C HIS A 301 -3.18 13.60 11.78
N GLY A 302 -3.70 13.93 13.00
CA GLY A 302 -4.26 12.94 13.91
C GLY A 302 -5.49 12.25 13.35
N ALA A 303 -6.42 12.97 12.74
CA ALA A 303 -7.59 12.39 12.09
C ALA A 303 -7.19 11.47 10.93
N SER A 304 -6.19 11.87 10.14
CA SER A 304 -5.63 11.02 9.08
C SER A 304 -5.02 9.73 9.65
N ARG A 305 -4.25 9.81 10.74
CA ARG A 305 -3.66 8.64 11.43
C ARG A 305 -4.73 7.66 11.93
N ASP A 306 -5.79 8.16 12.57
CA ASP A 306 -6.87 7.32 13.09
C ASP A 306 -7.59 6.59 11.94
N ALA A 307 -7.86 7.27 10.82
CA ALA A 307 -8.47 6.68 9.64
C ALA A 307 -7.55 5.65 8.94
N LEU A 308 -6.26 5.97 8.78
CA LEU A 308 -5.26 5.04 8.23
C LEU A 308 -5.07 3.81 9.14
N GLY A 309 -5.14 3.98 10.47
CA GLY A 309 -5.12 2.89 11.43
C GLY A 309 -6.26 1.90 11.23
N TRP A 310 -7.49 2.41 11.08
CA TRP A 310 -8.65 1.57 10.77
C TRP A 310 -8.50 0.85 9.42
N ALA A 311 -8.06 1.55 8.37
CA ALA A 311 -7.85 0.94 7.06
C ALA A 311 -6.80 -0.18 7.11
N ARG A 312 -5.73 0.02 7.89
CA ARG A 312 -4.72 -1.00 8.16
C ARG A 312 -5.30 -2.26 8.78
N GLU A 313 -6.11 -2.12 9.83
CA GLU A 313 -6.74 -3.27 10.51
C GLU A 313 -7.62 -4.08 9.55
N VAL A 314 -8.36 -3.42 8.65
CA VAL A 314 -9.19 -4.09 7.65
C VAL A 314 -8.31 -4.87 6.67
N VAL A 315 -7.26 -4.24 6.13
CA VAL A 315 -6.37 -4.88 5.15
C VAL A 315 -5.56 -6.02 5.77
N GLU A 316 -5.03 -5.87 7.00
CA GLU A 316 -4.32 -6.96 7.69
C GLU A 316 -5.23 -8.17 7.98
N ARG A 317 -6.51 -7.92 8.26
CA ARG A 317 -7.51 -9.01 8.37
C ARG A 317 -7.74 -9.70 7.04
N GLU A 318 -7.91 -8.94 5.96
CA GLU A 318 -8.09 -9.47 4.61
C GLU A 318 -6.90 -10.29 4.13
N MET A 319 -5.68 -9.85 4.40
CA MET A 319 -4.44 -10.58 4.09
C MET A 319 -4.41 -12.00 4.69
N ASN A 320 -5.11 -12.20 5.80
CA ASN A 320 -5.17 -13.44 6.55
C ASN A 320 -6.51 -14.18 6.41
N SER A 321 -7.30 -13.83 5.41
CA SER A 321 -8.63 -14.38 5.19
C SER A 321 -8.67 -15.39 4.03
N VAL A 322 -9.63 -16.31 4.10
CA VAL A 322 -10.01 -17.17 2.98
C VAL A 322 -11.01 -16.40 2.13
N THR A 323 -10.53 -15.91 0.99
CA THR A 323 -11.31 -15.11 0.03
C THR A 323 -11.65 -15.90 -1.24
N ASP A 324 -11.51 -17.22 -1.21
CA ASP A 324 -11.88 -18.16 -2.26
C ASP A 324 -13.36 -18.58 -2.17
N ASN A 325 -13.88 -19.19 -3.21
CA ASN A 325 -15.23 -19.77 -3.29
C ASN A 325 -15.28 -20.89 -4.35
N PRO A 326 -15.94 -22.02 -4.03
CA PRO A 326 -16.47 -22.42 -2.73
C PRO A 326 -15.39 -22.83 -1.74
N SER A 327 -15.71 -22.74 -0.46
CA SER A 327 -14.81 -23.14 0.63
C SER A 327 -15.06 -24.58 1.06
N VAL A 328 -13.99 -25.32 1.35
CA VAL A 328 -14.01 -26.71 1.81
C VAL A 328 -13.85 -26.76 3.32
N PHE A 329 -14.73 -27.44 4.01
CA PHE A 329 -14.68 -27.68 5.44
C PHE A 329 -14.57 -29.19 5.69
N ILE A 330 -13.70 -29.58 6.61
CA ILE A 330 -13.53 -30.97 7.05
C ILE A 330 -13.89 -31.03 8.53
N ASP A 331 -14.89 -31.88 8.88
CA ASP A 331 -15.26 -32.07 10.28
C ASP A 331 -14.28 -33.01 11.02
N GLU A 332 -14.46 -33.17 12.33
CA GLU A 332 -13.63 -34.05 13.16
C GLU A 332 -13.74 -35.55 12.75
N ALA A 333 -14.80 -35.96 12.08
CA ALA A 333 -15.01 -37.31 11.56
C ALA A 333 -14.40 -37.50 10.15
N GLY A 334 -13.87 -36.42 9.55
CA GLY A 334 -13.28 -36.41 8.19
C GLY A 334 -14.31 -36.23 7.07
N HIS A 335 -15.56 -35.90 7.37
CA HIS A 335 -16.55 -35.59 6.33
C HIS A 335 -16.30 -34.20 5.76
N ALA A 336 -16.43 -34.10 4.45
CA ALA A 336 -16.25 -32.85 3.72
C ALA A 336 -17.60 -32.16 3.48
N ASP A 337 -17.65 -30.86 3.76
CA ASP A 337 -18.73 -29.96 3.34
C ASP A 337 -18.14 -28.86 2.44
N VAL A 338 -18.77 -28.63 1.28
CA VAL A 338 -18.33 -27.63 0.30
C VAL A 338 -19.37 -26.53 0.18
N VAL A 339 -19.07 -25.38 0.75
CA VAL A 339 -20.02 -24.28 0.92
C VAL A 339 -19.69 -23.16 -0.04
N SER A 340 -20.67 -22.77 -0.87
CA SER A 340 -20.58 -21.59 -1.73
C SER A 340 -21.03 -20.35 -0.97
N GLY A 341 -20.22 -19.29 -0.99
CA GLY A 341 -20.46 -18.03 -0.28
C GLY A 341 -19.95 -16.82 -1.06
N GLY A 342 -19.76 -15.70 -0.37
CA GLY A 342 -19.36 -14.40 -0.95
C GLY A 342 -18.06 -13.83 -0.40
N ASN A 343 -17.17 -14.63 0.18
CA ASN A 343 -15.92 -14.16 0.82
C ASN A 343 -14.94 -13.48 -0.16
N PHE A 344 -15.15 -13.65 -1.45
CA PHE A 344 -14.39 -12.96 -2.51
C PHE A 344 -14.82 -11.50 -2.70
N HIS A 345 -15.94 -11.06 -2.13
CA HIS A 345 -16.46 -9.72 -2.36
C HIS A 345 -15.60 -8.64 -1.70
N GLY A 346 -14.96 -7.78 -2.50
CA GLY A 346 -13.96 -6.82 -2.05
C GLY A 346 -14.49 -5.60 -1.30
N GLN A 347 -15.76 -5.53 -0.90
CA GLN A 347 -16.36 -4.33 -0.31
C GLN A 347 -15.63 -3.81 0.94
N PRO A 348 -15.21 -4.66 1.92
CA PRO A 348 -14.48 -4.17 3.08
C PRO A 348 -13.17 -3.48 2.71
N VAL A 349 -12.43 -4.06 1.75
CA VAL A 349 -11.17 -3.50 1.25
C VAL A 349 -11.42 -2.20 0.49
N ALA A 350 -12.44 -2.16 -0.40
CA ALA A 350 -12.78 -0.98 -1.17
C ALA A 350 -13.05 0.24 -0.27
N TYR A 351 -13.85 0.07 0.79
CA TYR A 351 -14.12 1.14 1.76
C TYR A 351 -12.86 1.58 2.50
N ALA A 352 -12.02 0.63 2.92
CA ALA A 352 -10.79 0.93 3.64
C ALA A 352 -9.82 1.75 2.77
N LEU A 353 -9.69 1.40 1.49
CA LEU A 353 -8.78 2.08 0.57
C LEU A 353 -9.29 3.47 0.14
N ASP A 354 -10.60 3.63 -0.08
CA ASP A 354 -11.17 4.95 -0.37
C ASP A 354 -11.09 5.89 0.85
N LEU A 355 -11.31 5.39 2.06
CA LEU A 355 -11.11 6.18 3.28
C LEU A 355 -9.63 6.55 3.48
N ALA A 356 -8.71 5.62 3.23
CA ALA A 356 -7.29 5.89 3.28
C ALA A 356 -6.85 6.95 2.26
N ALA A 357 -7.43 6.94 1.05
CA ALA A 357 -7.21 7.94 0.02
C ALA A 357 -7.61 9.35 0.49
N ILE A 358 -8.80 9.48 1.09
CA ILE A 358 -9.28 10.74 1.67
C ILE A 358 -8.36 11.20 2.80
N ALA A 359 -8.03 10.31 3.73
CA ALA A 359 -7.21 10.61 4.90
C ALA A 359 -5.78 11.05 4.52
N LEU A 360 -5.18 10.38 3.54
CA LEU A 360 -3.83 10.68 3.08
C LEU A 360 -3.77 12.01 2.32
N SER A 361 -4.79 12.32 1.50
CA SER A 361 -4.82 13.56 0.74
C SER A 361 -4.85 14.80 1.63
N GLU A 362 -5.40 14.72 2.85
CA GLU A 362 -5.40 15.83 3.81
C GLU A 362 -3.99 16.16 4.33
N LEU A 363 -3.09 15.19 4.40
CA LEU A 363 -1.68 15.46 4.70
C LEU A 363 -1.02 16.29 3.59
N GLY A 364 -1.37 16.04 2.33
CA GLY A 364 -0.94 16.86 1.19
C GLY A 364 -1.58 18.26 1.22
N ASN A 365 -2.88 18.36 1.52
CA ASN A 365 -3.61 19.62 1.61
C ASN A 365 -2.98 20.57 2.63
N ILE A 366 -2.78 20.11 3.85
CA ILE A 366 -2.20 20.94 4.91
C ILE A 366 -0.72 21.26 4.66
N SER A 367 0.03 20.35 4.03
CA SER A 367 1.41 20.54 3.58
C SER A 367 1.51 21.71 2.59
N GLU A 368 0.70 21.70 1.55
CA GLU A 368 0.68 22.76 0.54
C GLU A 368 0.34 24.13 1.17
N ARG A 369 -0.58 24.19 2.13
CA ARG A 369 -0.86 25.43 2.87
C ARG A 369 0.35 25.95 3.63
N ARG A 370 1.22 25.09 4.15
CA ARG A 370 2.47 25.51 4.81
C ARG A 370 3.52 25.96 3.79
N VAL A 371 3.59 25.32 2.62
CA VAL A 371 4.44 25.79 1.52
C VAL A 371 4.04 27.23 1.11
N GLU A 372 2.74 27.49 0.94
CA GLU A 372 2.23 28.83 0.64
C GLU A 372 2.62 29.84 1.71
N GLN A 373 2.47 29.48 3.00
CA GLN A 373 2.92 30.36 4.12
C GLN A 373 4.41 30.69 4.03
N LEU A 374 5.26 29.74 3.68
CA LEU A 374 6.71 29.92 3.61
C LEU A 374 7.14 30.82 2.45
N VAL A 375 6.51 30.70 1.28
CA VAL A 375 6.92 31.45 0.07
C VAL A 375 6.27 32.82 -0.05
N ASN A 376 5.14 33.04 0.64
CA ASN A 376 4.40 34.28 0.55
C ASN A 376 4.99 35.36 1.47
N PRO A 377 5.51 36.47 0.94
CA PRO A 377 6.20 37.49 1.73
C PRO A 377 5.29 38.16 2.80
N MET A 378 3.96 38.11 2.61
CA MET A 378 3.02 38.67 3.59
C MET A 378 2.77 37.73 4.77
N LEU A 379 3.14 36.45 4.68
CA LEU A 379 2.80 35.41 5.65
C LEU A 379 4.03 34.74 6.27
N SER A 380 5.20 34.88 5.66
CA SER A 380 6.42 34.12 5.96
C SER A 380 7.19 34.55 7.22
N SER A 381 6.64 35.46 8.02
CA SER A 381 7.31 35.98 9.23
C SER A 381 8.68 36.61 8.91
N GLY A 382 8.80 37.33 7.79
CA GLY A 382 10.01 38.06 7.38
C GLY A 382 11.05 37.25 6.63
N LEU A 383 10.73 36.08 6.09
CA LEU A 383 11.54 35.41 5.08
C LEU A 383 11.51 36.20 3.77
N THR A 384 12.53 36.06 2.95
CA THR A 384 12.59 36.74 1.62
C THR A 384 11.43 36.23 0.73
N PRO A 385 10.92 37.10 -0.18
CA PRO A 385 9.86 36.65 -1.10
C PRO A 385 10.27 35.41 -1.88
N PHE A 386 9.41 34.38 -1.85
CA PHE A 386 9.64 33.07 -2.47
C PHE A 386 10.94 32.36 -2.02
N LEU A 387 11.51 32.79 -0.89
CA LEU A 387 12.79 32.31 -0.37
C LEU A 387 13.98 32.51 -1.35
N ALA A 388 13.83 33.41 -2.32
CA ALA A 388 14.87 33.81 -3.25
C ALA A 388 15.92 34.67 -2.56
N ARG A 389 17.18 34.59 -3.00
CA ARG A 389 18.25 35.42 -2.51
C ARG A 389 18.14 36.87 -3.05
N GLU A 390 17.91 37.02 -4.35
CA GLU A 390 17.71 38.29 -5.04
C GLU A 390 16.32 38.36 -5.67
N SER A 391 15.29 38.64 -4.83
CA SER A 391 13.90 38.69 -5.27
C SER A 391 13.72 39.68 -6.42
N GLY A 392 13.11 39.24 -7.51
CA GLY A 392 12.89 40.00 -8.73
C GLY A 392 13.85 39.60 -9.87
N LEU A 393 15.13 39.31 -9.59
CA LEU A 393 16.02 38.62 -10.52
C LEU A 393 15.79 37.12 -10.50
N GLU A 394 15.52 36.56 -9.30
CA GLU A 394 15.27 35.16 -9.03
C GLU A 394 13.80 34.95 -8.67
N SER A 395 13.23 33.84 -9.11
CA SER A 395 11.89 33.38 -8.76
C SER A 395 11.86 32.48 -7.51
N GLY A 396 12.97 31.88 -7.13
CA GLY A 396 13.11 31.03 -5.97
C GLY A 396 12.16 29.82 -6.02
N LEU A 397 11.39 29.61 -4.95
CA LEU A 397 10.47 28.48 -4.79
C LEU A 397 9.02 28.79 -5.21
N MET A 398 8.79 29.91 -5.94
CA MET A 398 7.44 30.29 -6.40
C MET A 398 6.72 29.15 -7.12
N ILE A 399 7.36 28.53 -8.11
CA ILE A 399 6.72 27.48 -8.93
C ILE A 399 6.70 26.12 -8.22
N ALA A 400 7.54 25.90 -7.22
CA ALA A 400 7.43 24.72 -6.36
C ALA A 400 6.10 24.69 -5.60
N GLN A 401 5.61 25.85 -5.11
CA GLN A 401 4.28 25.97 -4.51
C GLN A 401 3.17 25.65 -5.52
N VAL A 402 3.27 26.15 -6.75
CA VAL A 402 2.30 25.86 -7.82
C VAL A 402 2.27 24.36 -8.16
N ALA A 403 3.43 23.69 -8.18
CA ALA A 403 3.52 22.25 -8.37
C ALA A 403 2.81 21.49 -7.24
N SER A 404 3.04 21.87 -5.97
CA SER A 404 2.34 21.28 -4.83
C SER A 404 0.82 21.49 -4.91
N ALA A 405 0.36 22.70 -5.25
CA ALA A 405 -1.06 23.01 -5.44
C ALA A 405 -1.71 22.18 -6.57
N SER A 406 -0.98 21.93 -7.65
CA SER A 406 -1.43 21.06 -8.75
C SER A 406 -1.66 19.62 -8.25
N LEU A 407 -0.70 19.04 -7.52
CA LEU A 407 -0.80 17.69 -6.96
C LEU A 407 -1.99 17.55 -5.99
N VAL A 408 -2.21 18.55 -5.14
CA VAL A 408 -3.35 18.59 -4.21
C VAL A 408 -4.68 18.66 -4.98
N SER A 409 -4.75 19.45 -6.06
CA SER A 409 -5.95 19.52 -6.90
C SER A 409 -6.23 18.19 -7.62
N GLU A 410 -5.19 17.46 -8.05
CA GLU A 410 -5.33 16.12 -8.62
C GLU A 410 -5.83 15.12 -7.57
N ASN A 411 -5.29 15.17 -6.36
CA ASN A 411 -5.75 14.31 -5.25
C ASN A 411 -7.25 14.48 -4.96
N LYS A 412 -7.80 15.70 -5.07
CA LYS A 412 -9.25 15.92 -4.95
C LYS A 412 -10.05 15.04 -5.91
N VAL A 413 -9.61 14.89 -7.16
CA VAL A 413 -10.26 14.03 -8.15
C VAL A 413 -10.08 12.56 -7.79
N LEU A 414 -8.87 12.17 -7.41
CA LEU A 414 -8.54 10.80 -7.04
C LEU A 414 -9.26 10.33 -5.75
N CYS A 415 -9.57 11.24 -4.83
CA CYS A 415 -10.31 10.94 -3.60
C CYS A 415 -11.80 10.69 -3.80
N HIS A 416 -12.37 10.93 -5.01
CA HIS A 416 -13.76 10.56 -5.24
C HIS A 416 -13.93 9.05 -5.08
N PRO A 417 -14.76 8.54 -4.12
CA PRO A 417 -14.79 7.13 -3.79
C PRO A 417 -15.23 6.27 -4.99
N ALA A 418 -14.48 5.22 -5.30
CA ALA A 418 -14.87 4.24 -6.30
C ALA A 418 -15.92 3.26 -5.74
N SER A 419 -15.85 3.00 -4.44
CA SER A 419 -16.72 2.05 -3.72
C SER A 419 -18.20 2.47 -3.63
N VAL A 420 -18.55 3.67 -4.08
CA VAL A 420 -19.94 4.15 -4.14
C VAL A 420 -20.63 3.82 -5.47
N ASP A 421 -19.92 3.18 -6.41
CA ASP A 421 -20.43 2.75 -7.71
C ASP A 421 -20.62 1.23 -7.75
N SER A 422 -21.53 0.76 -8.61
CA SER A 422 -21.73 -0.65 -8.88
C SER A 422 -22.33 -0.84 -10.27
N ILE A 423 -21.76 -1.77 -11.05
CA ILE A 423 -22.19 -2.09 -12.42
C ILE A 423 -22.41 -3.60 -12.50
N PRO A 424 -23.62 -4.10 -12.85
CA PRO A 424 -23.86 -5.53 -12.96
C PRO A 424 -23.04 -6.17 -14.09
N SER A 425 -22.53 -7.36 -13.84
CA SER A 425 -21.76 -8.16 -14.79
C SER A 425 -22.22 -9.64 -14.78
N SER A 426 -21.57 -10.50 -15.58
CA SER A 426 -21.85 -11.95 -15.65
C SER A 426 -23.32 -12.30 -15.85
N ALA A 427 -23.97 -11.62 -16.82
CA ALA A 427 -25.41 -11.76 -17.13
C ALA A 427 -26.31 -11.53 -15.90
N GLY A 428 -25.95 -10.58 -15.03
CA GLY A 428 -26.72 -10.20 -13.84
C GLY A 428 -26.51 -11.11 -12.62
N ARG A 429 -25.61 -12.09 -12.68
CA ARG A 429 -25.23 -12.89 -11.49
C ARG A 429 -24.35 -12.11 -10.51
N GLU A 430 -23.52 -11.23 -11.05
CA GLU A 430 -22.69 -10.28 -10.30
C GLU A 430 -23.36 -8.90 -10.35
N ASP A 431 -24.50 -8.77 -9.67
CA ASP A 431 -25.39 -7.60 -9.72
C ASP A 431 -24.97 -6.47 -8.77
N HIS A 432 -24.01 -6.74 -7.87
CA HIS A 432 -23.38 -5.76 -6.98
C HIS A 432 -21.89 -6.05 -6.85
N VAL A 433 -21.05 -5.02 -7.13
CA VAL A 433 -19.58 -5.14 -7.16
C VAL A 433 -18.95 -4.05 -6.28
N SER A 434 -17.69 -4.26 -5.86
CA SER A 434 -17.05 -3.40 -4.86
C SER A 434 -16.26 -2.22 -5.43
N MET A 435 -15.79 -2.31 -6.66
CA MET A 435 -14.81 -1.40 -7.31
C MET A 435 -13.46 -1.28 -6.54
N GLY A 436 -13.14 -2.25 -5.67
CA GLY A 436 -11.96 -2.20 -4.80
C GLY A 436 -10.62 -2.13 -5.54
N SER A 437 -10.52 -2.72 -6.72
CA SER A 437 -9.34 -2.61 -7.58
C SER A 437 -9.09 -1.17 -8.08
N ILE A 438 -10.16 -0.39 -8.29
CA ILE A 438 -10.07 1.03 -8.66
C ILE A 438 -9.67 1.85 -7.44
N SER A 439 -10.27 1.60 -6.26
CA SER A 439 -9.88 2.23 -4.99
C SER A 439 -8.38 2.04 -4.71
N ALA A 440 -7.86 0.82 -4.90
CA ALA A 440 -6.45 0.50 -4.69
C ALA A 440 -5.52 1.32 -5.61
N ARG A 441 -5.82 1.39 -6.90
CA ARG A 441 -5.00 2.12 -7.88
C ARG A 441 -5.02 3.64 -7.65
N LYS A 442 -6.14 4.20 -7.22
CA LYS A 442 -6.25 5.63 -6.86
C LYS A 442 -5.41 5.95 -5.62
N LEU A 443 -5.47 5.10 -4.60
CA LEU A 443 -4.67 5.28 -3.39
C LEU A 443 -3.16 5.29 -3.70
N ASP A 444 -2.68 4.44 -4.61
CA ASP A 444 -1.29 4.44 -5.05
C ASP A 444 -0.86 5.80 -5.64
N GLN A 445 -1.67 6.38 -6.51
CA GLN A 445 -1.40 7.69 -7.10
C GLN A 445 -1.39 8.81 -6.05
N ILE A 446 -2.28 8.71 -5.05
CA ILE A 446 -2.32 9.68 -3.94
C ILE A 446 -1.08 9.56 -3.06
N VAL A 447 -0.58 8.35 -2.78
CA VAL A 447 0.68 8.12 -2.07
C VAL A 447 1.82 8.87 -2.77
N ASP A 448 1.96 8.70 -4.09
CA ASP A 448 2.95 9.37 -4.90
C ASP A 448 2.84 10.90 -4.84
N ASN A 449 1.63 11.42 -4.99
CA ASN A 449 1.39 12.86 -4.98
C ASN A 449 1.68 13.48 -3.61
N VAL A 450 1.26 12.83 -2.52
CA VAL A 450 1.51 13.30 -1.15
C VAL A 450 3.00 13.24 -0.81
N THR A 451 3.71 12.20 -1.26
CA THR A 451 5.18 12.11 -1.12
C THR A 451 5.87 13.31 -1.75
N ARG A 452 5.45 13.70 -2.97
CA ARG A 452 6.00 14.89 -3.67
C ARG A 452 5.61 16.20 -2.99
N CYS A 453 4.37 16.34 -2.48
CA CYS A 453 3.96 17.51 -1.70
C CYS A 453 4.83 17.69 -0.45
N LEU A 454 5.04 16.63 0.32
CA LEU A 454 5.89 16.65 1.51
C LEU A 454 7.36 16.91 1.17
N ALA A 455 7.87 16.39 0.05
CA ALA A 455 9.21 16.68 -0.42
C ALA A 455 9.39 18.17 -0.75
N ILE A 456 8.41 18.80 -1.41
CA ILE A 456 8.41 20.24 -1.70
C ILE A 456 8.37 21.05 -0.40
N GLU A 457 7.52 20.66 0.57
CA GLU A 457 7.47 21.32 1.88
C GLU A 457 8.81 21.25 2.60
N ILE A 458 9.45 20.09 2.64
CA ILE A 458 10.73 19.86 3.31
C ILE A 458 11.83 20.75 2.69
N ILE A 459 11.90 20.82 1.36
CA ILE A 459 12.87 21.69 0.66
C ILE A 459 12.61 23.16 1.00
N THR A 460 11.35 23.58 0.96
CA THR A 460 10.93 24.96 1.22
C THR A 460 11.21 25.34 2.68
N ALA A 461 10.88 24.46 3.62
CA ALA A 461 11.15 24.67 5.05
C ALA A 461 12.66 24.70 5.34
N ALA A 462 13.45 23.81 4.71
CA ALA A 462 14.91 23.82 4.86
C ALA A 462 15.53 25.13 4.37
N GLN A 463 15.04 25.69 3.26
CA GLN A 463 15.47 27.01 2.77
C GLN A 463 15.08 28.14 3.73
N GLY A 464 13.88 28.07 4.33
CA GLY A 464 13.46 29.01 5.37
C GLY A 464 14.33 28.93 6.63
N LEU A 465 14.70 27.73 7.07
CA LEU A 465 15.59 27.51 8.21
C LEU A 465 16.98 28.07 7.99
N ASP A 466 17.53 27.99 6.76
CA ASP A 466 18.82 28.60 6.42
C ASP A 466 18.79 30.12 6.60
N GLN A 467 17.65 30.77 6.28
CA GLN A 467 17.47 32.23 6.50
C GLN A 467 17.29 32.61 7.97
N ARG A 468 17.04 31.65 8.87
CA ARG A 468 16.95 31.89 10.33
C ARG A 468 18.29 31.85 11.04
N ARG A 469 19.38 31.42 10.36
CA ARG A 469 20.72 31.39 10.97
C ARG A 469 21.14 32.77 11.50
N PRO A 470 21.81 32.86 12.67
CA PRO A 470 22.48 31.77 13.39
C PRO A 470 21.58 30.98 14.34
N LEU A 471 20.27 31.23 14.40
CA LEU A 471 19.34 30.47 15.24
C LEU A 471 19.20 29.05 14.70
N GLU A 472 19.06 28.10 15.60
CA GLU A 472 18.88 26.69 15.27
C GLU A 472 17.48 26.20 15.64
N GLY A 473 16.90 25.33 14.80
CA GLY A 473 15.64 24.66 15.07
C GLY A 473 15.73 23.59 16.15
N GLY A 474 14.60 22.95 16.47
CA GLY A 474 14.53 21.84 17.43
C GLY A 474 15.42 20.66 17.06
N VAL A 475 15.65 19.77 18.03
CA VAL A 475 16.55 18.60 17.85
C VAL A 475 16.21 17.78 16.62
N GLY A 476 14.91 17.47 16.41
CA GLY A 476 14.46 16.72 15.23
C GLY A 476 14.51 17.54 13.95
N VAL A 477 14.22 18.86 14.03
CA VAL A 477 14.31 19.78 12.89
C VAL A 477 15.75 19.88 12.40
N ARG A 478 16.74 20.00 13.28
CA ARG A 478 18.16 20.00 12.91
C ARG A 478 18.56 18.68 12.23
N ALA A 479 18.13 17.54 12.80
CA ALA A 479 18.43 16.24 12.22
C ALA A 479 17.86 16.08 10.79
N ALA A 480 16.62 16.53 10.57
CA ALA A 480 15.99 16.53 9.25
C ALA A 480 16.72 17.48 8.28
N HIS A 481 16.99 18.71 8.71
CA HIS A 481 17.71 19.70 7.91
C HIS A 481 19.10 19.21 7.48
N GLU A 482 19.88 18.59 8.39
CA GLU A 482 21.18 18.03 8.06
C GLU A 482 21.11 16.92 6.98
N VAL A 483 20.11 16.04 7.05
CA VAL A 483 19.93 14.97 6.05
C VAL A 483 19.57 15.56 4.70
N VAL A 484 18.64 16.50 4.69
CA VAL A 484 18.22 17.18 3.45
C VAL A 484 19.41 17.92 2.81
N ARG A 485 20.19 18.68 3.60
CA ARG A 485 21.32 19.48 3.09
C ARG A 485 22.52 18.65 2.59
N LYS A 486 22.60 17.37 2.95
CA LYS A 486 23.55 16.42 2.34
C LYS A 486 23.21 16.07 0.90
N ARG A 487 21.93 16.13 0.52
CA ARG A 487 21.43 15.78 -0.82
C ARG A 487 21.07 17.01 -1.65
N VAL A 488 20.47 18.00 -1.02
CA VAL A 488 19.96 19.22 -1.65
C VAL A 488 20.66 20.44 -1.04
N PRO A 489 21.59 21.11 -1.75
CA PRO A 489 22.25 22.29 -1.25
C PRO A 489 21.27 23.46 -1.09
N THR A 490 21.66 24.47 -0.29
CA THR A 490 20.94 25.75 -0.19
C THR A 490 20.74 26.37 -1.59
N LEU A 491 19.59 27.00 -1.80
CA LEU A 491 19.26 27.67 -3.05
C LEU A 491 19.90 29.06 -3.04
N ASP A 492 21.09 29.16 -3.61
CA ASP A 492 21.87 30.42 -3.73
C ASP A 492 21.61 31.18 -5.04
N GLY A 493 20.78 30.64 -5.92
CA GLY A 493 20.33 31.13 -7.22
C GLY A 493 19.35 30.13 -7.85
N ASP A 494 18.56 30.58 -8.81
CA ASP A 494 17.58 29.71 -9.49
C ASP A 494 18.28 28.54 -10.20
N ARG A 495 17.75 27.33 -9.99
CA ARG A 495 18.17 26.08 -10.65
C ARG A 495 16.98 25.17 -10.90
N PRO A 496 17.10 24.13 -11.76
CA PRO A 496 16.02 23.15 -11.99
C PRO A 496 15.70 22.38 -10.71
N LEU A 497 14.55 22.65 -10.09
CA LEU A 497 14.15 22.09 -8.79
C LEU A 497 13.66 20.63 -8.86
N TYR A 498 13.33 20.09 -10.04
CA TYR A 498 12.82 18.73 -10.16
C TYR A 498 13.80 17.67 -9.66
N GLN A 499 15.11 17.92 -9.80
CA GLN A 499 16.15 17.03 -9.28
C GLN A 499 16.23 17.08 -7.76
N ASP A 500 16.10 18.26 -7.17
CA ASP A 500 16.05 18.44 -5.71
C ASP A 500 14.84 17.74 -5.12
N ILE A 501 13.67 17.87 -5.76
CA ILE A 501 12.44 17.19 -5.34
C ILE A 501 12.64 15.68 -5.40
N ALA A 502 13.21 15.14 -6.48
CA ALA A 502 13.48 13.70 -6.61
C ALA A 502 14.42 13.20 -5.50
N GLN A 503 15.47 13.95 -5.14
CA GLN A 503 16.38 13.58 -4.04
C GLN A 503 15.68 13.51 -2.68
N VAL A 504 14.71 14.39 -2.42
CA VAL A 504 13.96 14.34 -1.15
C VAL A 504 12.87 13.25 -1.19
N VAL A 505 12.28 12.98 -2.35
CA VAL A 505 11.41 11.80 -2.53
C VAL A 505 12.18 10.52 -2.18
N ASP A 506 13.40 10.35 -2.70
CA ASP A 506 14.26 9.20 -2.35
C ASP A 506 14.55 9.11 -0.84
N LEU A 507 14.78 10.25 -0.16
CA LEU A 507 15.00 10.30 1.28
C LEU A 507 13.75 9.83 2.07
N ILE A 508 12.57 10.15 1.58
CA ILE A 508 11.29 9.74 2.17
C ILE A 508 11.07 8.24 1.93
N GLU A 509 11.15 7.79 0.68
CA GLU A 509 10.84 6.41 0.29
C GLU A 509 11.82 5.39 0.87
N SER A 510 13.11 5.76 1.00
CA SER A 510 14.11 4.93 1.68
C SER A 510 13.97 4.89 3.21
N GLY A 511 13.12 5.76 3.80
CA GLY A 511 12.99 5.92 5.24
C GLY A 511 14.22 6.56 5.92
N GLU A 512 15.19 7.07 5.16
CA GLU A 512 16.41 7.69 5.72
C GLU A 512 16.07 8.93 6.54
N LEU A 513 15.15 9.77 6.04
CA LEU A 513 14.73 10.99 6.72
C LEU A 513 14.10 10.70 8.08
N SER A 514 13.05 9.91 8.12
CA SER A 514 12.31 9.58 9.35
C SER A 514 13.19 8.83 10.35
N LYS A 515 13.96 7.86 9.89
CA LYS A 515 14.90 7.10 10.74
C LYS A 515 15.92 8.02 11.42
N ARG A 516 16.49 8.98 10.69
CA ARG A 516 17.47 9.93 11.24
C ARG A 516 16.84 10.81 12.32
N VAL A 517 15.63 11.32 12.07
CA VAL A 517 14.89 12.12 13.04
C VAL A 517 14.51 11.29 14.27
N GLN A 518 13.98 10.08 14.08
CA GLN A 518 13.61 9.17 15.16
C GLN A 518 14.80 8.85 16.08
N ILE A 519 15.98 8.62 15.52
CA ILE A 519 17.21 8.41 16.32
C ILE A 519 17.52 9.66 17.18
N ALA A 520 17.38 10.86 16.62
CA ALA A 520 17.70 12.10 17.32
C ALA A 520 16.73 12.42 18.45
N VAL A 521 15.43 12.04 18.32
CA VAL A 521 14.38 12.42 19.30
C VAL A 521 13.98 11.29 20.24
N GLY A 522 14.46 10.07 20.04
CA GLY A 522 14.14 8.89 20.85
C GLY A 522 12.88 8.15 20.41
N GLY A 523 12.52 8.22 19.13
CA GLY A 523 11.37 7.55 18.52
C GLY A 523 10.16 8.46 18.28
N LEU A 524 9.48 8.22 17.14
CA LEU A 524 8.18 8.80 16.76
C LEU A 524 7.16 7.66 16.57
N GLU A 525 5.88 8.01 16.78
CA GLU A 525 4.76 7.07 16.58
C GLU A 525 3.98 7.39 15.30
#